data_cc3cc7720ebb9d2349d7bd227b6ef5c9
#
_entry.id   cc3cc7720ebb9d2349d7bd227b6ef5c9
#
_cell.length_a   1.000
_cell.length_b   1.000
_cell.length_c   1.000
_cell.angle_alpha   90.00
_cell.angle_beta   90.00
_cell.angle_gamma   90.00
#
_symmetry.space_group_name_H-M   'P 1'
#
loop_
_entity.id
_entity.type
_entity.pdbx_description
1 polymer ?
#
loop_
_entity_poly.entity_id
_entity_poly.type
_entity_poly.pdbx_seq_one_letter_code
_entity_poly.pdbx_strand_id
1 'polypeptide(L)'
;QKLTVTISLFAASMIIPAFLTRFRQEHPDIRFEILQQHNKPGQTNQTHVDLSLSSSINPIENDHSVTLLKEDIMLAMPDTDPHAKRPSVNLDEFEKAGFISLEAGASLRTITDFYCRMAGFVPHVVLESDSPTTVREFIRAGLGVSFAPRITWHGVGGDHVALVPIASPNCQRYISLSWKKGEKLSPPAELLKNYIKENFADFAREYAGLPPKR
;
A
#
# COMPACT_ATOMS: atom_id res chain seq x y z
N GLN A 1 24.76 -7.12 20.97
CA GLN A 1 23.36 -6.75 20.90
C GLN A 1 22.98 -6.51 19.45
N LYS A 2 21.97 -7.23 18.93
CA LYS A 2 21.54 -7.09 17.54
C LYS A 2 20.76 -5.77 17.41
N LEU A 3 21.31 -4.80 16.66
CA LEU A 3 20.69 -3.48 16.39
C LEU A 3 19.99 -3.42 15.02
N THR A 4 19.78 -4.56 14.38
CA THR A 4 19.11 -4.65 13.07
C THR A 4 17.67 -5.07 13.24
N VAL A 5 16.75 -4.35 12.60
CA VAL A 5 15.33 -4.69 12.49
C VAL A 5 15.01 -5.07 11.06
N THR A 6 14.50 -6.27 10.85
CA THR A 6 14.07 -6.77 9.54
C THR A 6 12.58 -6.57 9.36
N ILE A 7 12.21 -5.86 8.33
CA ILE A 7 10.83 -5.48 8.03
C ILE A 7 10.43 -6.05 6.68
N SER A 8 9.33 -6.78 6.65
CA SER A 8 8.72 -7.26 5.41
C SER A 8 7.62 -6.30 4.97
N LEU A 9 7.71 -5.82 3.72
CA LEU A 9 6.75 -4.89 3.15
C LEU A 9 5.88 -5.58 2.10
N PHE A 10 4.62 -5.84 2.45
CA PHE A 10 3.55 -6.23 1.53
C PHE A 10 2.68 -5.03 1.13
N ALA A 11 2.85 -3.90 1.82
CA ALA A 11 2.13 -2.65 1.60
C ALA A 11 2.97 -1.45 2.07
N ALA A 12 2.56 -0.24 1.67
CA ALA A 12 3.12 1.03 2.13
C ALA A 12 4.60 1.29 1.73
N SER A 13 5.13 0.59 0.72
CA SER A 13 6.54 0.72 0.30
C SER A 13 6.94 2.13 -0.14
N MET A 14 6.00 2.95 -0.64
CA MET A 14 6.31 4.33 -1.07
C MET A 14 6.53 5.30 0.08
N ILE A 15 5.87 5.11 1.23
CA ILE A 15 5.96 6.06 2.36
C ILE A 15 6.92 5.60 3.45
N ILE A 16 7.25 4.33 3.51
CA ILE A 16 8.15 3.76 4.53
C ILE A 16 9.53 4.41 4.52
N PRO A 17 10.17 4.72 3.38
CA PRO A 17 11.47 5.38 3.41
C PRO A 17 11.49 6.68 4.22
N ALA A 18 10.55 7.57 4.00
CA ALA A 18 10.45 8.82 4.74
C ALA A 18 10.10 8.60 6.22
N PHE A 19 9.22 7.64 6.50
CA PHE A 19 8.82 7.29 7.87
C PHE A 19 9.99 6.74 8.69
N LEU A 20 10.73 5.77 8.16
CA LEU A 20 11.88 5.18 8.84
C LEU A 20 13.04 6.16 8.99
N THR A 21 13.21 7.08 8.05
CA THR A 21 14.21 8.15 8.15
C THR A 21 13.95 9.02 9.37
N ARG A 22 12.70 9.38 9.63
CA ARG A 22 12.29 10.14 10.83
C ARG A 22 12.56 9.37 12.12
N PHE A 23 12.21 8.08 12.16
CA PHE A 23 12.53 7.22 13.33
C PHE A 23 14.05 7.14 13.58
N ARG A 24 14.84 6.99 12.53
CA ARG A 24 16.29 6.84 12.65
C ARG A 24 16.98 8.12 13.16
N GLN A 25 16.36 9.29 13.00
CA GLN A 25 16.88 10.54 13.60
C GLN A 25 16.92 10.46 15.12
N GLU A 26 15.96 9.77 15.74
CA GLU A 26 15.92 9.55 17.19
C GLU A 26 16.75 8.32 17.62
N HIS A 27 16.94 7.36 16.72
CA HIS A 27 17.63 6.09 16.98
C HIS A 27 18.69 5.78 15.89
N PRO A 28 19.78 6.58 15.80
CA PRO A 28 20.73 6.49 14.68
C PRO A 28 21.53 5.19 14.62
N ASP A 29 21.62 4.46 15.73
CA ASP A 29 22.33 3.18 15.78
C ASP A 29 21.51 1.99 15.25
N ILE A 30 20.22 2.15 15.05
CA ILE A 30 19.36 1.08 14.54
C ILE A 30 19.52 0.98 13.03
N ARG A 31 19.74 -0.24 12.56
CA ARG A 31 19.85 -0.60 11.14
C ARG A 31 18.58 -1.30 10.69
N PHE A 32 18.18 -1.06 9.45
CA PHE A 32 17.02 -1.72 8.85
C PHE A 32 17.45 -2.68 7.75
N GLU A 33 16.74 -3.78 7.67
CA GLU A 33 16.75 -4.71 6.55
C GLU A 33 15.32 -4.77 6.01
N ILE A 34 15.14 -4.33 4.77
CA ILE A 34 13.83 -4.23 4.14
C ILE A 34 13.66 -5.36 3.13
N LEU A 35 12.63 -6.17 3.32
CA LEU A 35 12.25 -7.22 2.39
C LEU A 35 10.95 -6.82 1.71
N GLN A 36 11.01 -6.62 0.39
CA GLN A 36 9.80 -6.51 -0.42
C GLN A 36 9.41 -7.93 -0.84
N GLN A 37 8.37 -8.44 -0.19
CA GLN A 37 7.94 -9.81 -0.43
C GLN A 37 6.85 -9.85 -1.51
N HIS A 38 7.19 -10.57 -2.58
CA HIS A 38 6.20 -11.06 -3.51
C HIS A 38 5.81 -12.46 -3.05
N ASN A 39 4.54 -12.67 -2.72
CA ASN A 39 4.01 -13.99 -2.39
C ASN A 39 4.09 -14.88 -3.64
N LYS A 40 5.26 -15.48 -3.87
CA LYS A 40 5.38 -16.58 -4.85
C LYS A 40 5.06 -17.88 -4.12
N PRO A 41 4.04 -18.64 -4.57
CA PRO A 41 3.77 -19.96 -4.02
C PRO A 41 5.04 -20.82 -4.08
N GLY A 42 5.47 -21.35 -2.93
CA GLY A 42 6.59 -22.27 -2.84
C GLY A 42 7.96 -21.68 -2.45
N GLN A 43 8.07 -20.37 -2.26
CA GLN A 43 9.27 -19.79 -1.64
C GLN A 43 9.08 -19.64 -0.13
N THR A 44 9.52 -20.63 0.62
CA THR A 44 9.77 -20.51 2.05
C THR A 44 11.04 -19.69 2.23
N ASN A 45 10.91 -18.37 2.36
CA ASN A 45 12.03 -17.55 2.79
C ASN A 45 12.31 -17.89 4.26
N GLN A 46 13.45 -18.55 4.53
CA GLN A 46 13.91 -18.87 5.88
C GLN A 46 14.45 -17.63 6.63
N THR A 47 14.28 -16.43 6.07
CA THR A 47 14.73 -15.19 6.69
C THR A 47 13.83 -14.82 7.85
N HIS A 48 14.43 -14.60 9.03
CA HIS A 48 13.71 -14.07 10.17
C HIS A 48 13.21 -12.67 9.88
N VAL A 49 11.92 -12.41 10.10
CA VAL A 49 11.28 -11.12 9.96
C VAL A 49 10.77 -10.67 11.32
N ASP A 50 11.16 -9.47 11.75
CA ASP A 50 10.71 -8.91 13.01
C ASP A 50 9.30 -8.33 12.90
N LEU A 51 9.06 -7.51 11.88
CA LEU A 51 7.81 -6.78 11.65
C LEU A 51 7.36 -6.90 10.19
N SER A 52 6.05 -6.95 9.98
CA SER A 52 5.46 -6.96 8.64
C SER A 52 4.38 -5.91 8.51
N LEU A 53 4.36 -5.22 7.37
CA LEU A 53 3.25 -4.35 6.96
C LEU A 53 2.50 -5.02 5.83
N SER A 54 1.19 -5.14 5.98
CA SER A 54 0.31 -5.81 5.03
C SER A 54 -0.99 -5.03 4.83
N SER A 55 -1.76 -5.42 3.83
CA SER A 55 -3.08 -4.85 3.61
C SER A 55 -4.17 -5.92 3.53
N SER A 56 -5.39 -5.53 3.89
CA SER A 56 -6.55 -6.39 3.90
C SER A 56 -7.84 -5.59 3.69
N ILE A 57 -8.92 -6.29 3.27
CA ILE A 57 -10.25 -5.67 3.13
C ILE A 57 -10.86 -5.34 4.48
N ASN A 58 -10.62 -6.18 5.49
CA ASN A 58 -11.13 -6.02 6.85
C ASN A 58 -10.00 -5.63 7.81
N PRO A 59 -10.31 -4.89 8.88
CA PRO A 59 -9.32 -4.61 9.92
C PRO A 59 -8.87 -5.90 10.61
N ILE A 60 -7.61 -5.93 11.04
CA ILE A 60 -7.01 -7.06 11.76
C ILE A 60 -6.54 -6.56 13.12
N GLU A 61 -7.09 -7.13 14.19
CA GLU A 61 -6.64 -6.88 15.55
C GLU A 61 -6.60 -8.17 16.36
N ASN A 62 -5.44 -8.49 16.89
CA ASN A 62 -5.21 -9.62 17.78
C ASN A 62 -3.94 -9.37 18.62
N ASP A 63 -3.42 -10.39 19.28
CA ASP A 63 -2.25 -10.28 20.15
C ASP A 63 -0.91 -10.10 19.39
N HIS A 64 -0.91 -10.25 18.07
CA HIS A 64 0.28 -10.12 17.21
C HIS A 64 0.07 -9.29 15.95
N SER A 65 -1.04 -8.57 15.86
CA SER A 65 -1.36 -7.67 14.74
C SER A 65 -2.21 -6.50 15.20
N VAL A 66 -2.00 -5.35 14.58
CA VAL A 66 -2.78 -4.14 14.82
C VAL A 66 -3.04 -3.41 13.50
N THR A 67 -4.26 -2.92 13.34
CA THR A 67 -4.61 -2.04 12.22
C THR A 67 -4.05 -0.64 12.47
N LEU A 68 -3.33 -0.10 11.48
CA LEU A 68 -2.69 1.21 11.54
C LEU A 68 -3.49 2.28 10.82
N LEU A 69 -4.06 1.96 9.66
CA LEU A 69 -4.65 2.93 8.75
C LEU A 69 -5.76 2.29 7.94
N LYS A 70 -6.84 3.02 7.75
CA LYS A 70 -7.88 2.77 6.74
C LYS A 70 -7.73 3.82 5.64
N GLU A 71 -7.72 3.40 4.38
CA GLU A 71 -7.64 4.31 3.25
C GLU A 71 -8.56 3.93 2.11
N ASP A 72 -9.03 4.95 1.38
CA ASP A 72 -9.76 4.74 0.14
C ASP A 72 -8.81 4.28 -0.97
N ILE A 73 -9.32 3.47 -1.88
CA ILE A 73 -8.62 3.10 -3.11
C ILE A 73 -9.26 3.89 -4.26
N MET A 74 -8.45 4.68 -4.95
CA MET A 74 -8.84 5.51 -6.08
C MET A 74 -8.45 4.86 -7.40
N LEU A 75 -8.88 5.43 -8.53
CA LEU A 75 -8.31 5.13 -9.85
C LEU A 75 -7.31 6.20 -10.25
N ALA A 76 -6.15 5.75 -10.72
CA ALA A 76 -5.14 6.56 -11.36
C ALA A 76 -5.26 6.40 -12.88
N MET A 77 -5.24 7.51 -13.60
CA MET A 77 -5.39 7.55 -15.04
C MET A 77 -4.60 8.72 -15.64
N PRO A 78 -4.29 8.69 -16.95
CA PRO A 78 -3.74 9.88 -17.60
C PRO A 78 -4.67 11.08 -17.41
N ASP A 79 -4.11 12.27 -17.21
CA ASP A 79 -4.90 13.49 -17.04
C ASP A 79 -5.68 13.88 -18.30
N THR A 80 -5.36 13.26 -19.43
CA THR A 80 -6.08 13.39 -20.70
C THR A 80 -7.31 12.47 -20.81
N ASP A 81 -7.49 11.53 -19.86
CA ASP A 81 -8.68 10.68 -19.84
C ASP A 81 -9.94 11.52 -19.61
N PRO A 82 -11.04 11.28 -20.33
CA PRO A 82 -12.30 12.02 -20.14
C PRO A 82 -12.83 12.00 -18.71
N HIS A 83 -12.51 10.97 -17.91
CA HIS A 83 -12.93 10.84 -16.51
C HIS A 83 -12.01 11.59 -15.54
N ALA A 84 -10.85 12.06 -15.97
CA ALA A 84 -9.79 12.58 -15.09
C ALA A 84 -10.20 13.82 -14.28
N LYS A 85 -11.13 14.62 -14.79
CA LYS A 85 -11.63 15.84 -14.13
C LYS A 85 -12.95 15.63 -13.38
N ARG A 86 -13.48 14.42 -13.37
CA ARG A 86 -14.73 14.13 -12.67
C ARG A 86 -14.47 14.06 -11.17
N PRO A 87 -15.45 14.47 -10.33
CA PRO A 87 -15.31 14.39 -8.87
C PRO A 87 -15.27 12.93 -8.37
N SER A 88 -15.85 11.99 -9.14
CA SER A 88 -15.81 10.56 -8.89
C SER A 88 -16.19 9.78 -10.14
N VAL A 89 -15.89 8.48 -10.12
CA VAL A 89 -16.28 7.52 -11.16
C VAL A 89 -16.91 6.29 -10.51
N ASN A 90 -17.70 5.56 -11.30
CA ASN A 90 -18.12 4.20 -10.95
C ASN A 90 -17.14 3.20 -11.58
N LEU A 91 -16.76 2.18 -10.87
CA LEU A 91 -15.75 1.24 -11.33
C LEU A 91 -16.17 0.49 -12.61
N ASP A 92 -17.46 0.21 -12.77
CA ASP A 92 -18.02 -0.45 -13.95
C ASP A 92 -17.82 0.34 -15.26
N GLU A 93 -17.60 1.66 -15.18
CA GLU A 93 -17.26 2.48 -16.36
C GLU A 93 -15.91 2.10 -16.97
N PHE A 94 -15.08 1.35 -16.23
CA PHE A 94 -13.74 0.91 -16.67
C PHE A 94 -13.67 -0.57 -17.06
N GLU A 95 -14.80 -1.22 -17.23
CA GLU A 95 -14.89 -2.64 -17.61
C GLU A 95 -14.05 -2.98 -18.86
N LYS A 96 -14.00 -2.06 -19.84
CA LYS A 96 -13.27 -2.24 -21.08
C LYS A 96 -11.88 -1.60 -21.09
N ALA A 97 -11.48 -0.94 -20.00
CA ALA A 97 -10.19 -0.30 -19.91
C ALA A 97 -9.05 -1.34 -19.74
N GLY A 98 -7.87 -0.99 -20.23
CA GLY A 98 -6.66 -1.71 -19.89
C GLY A 98 -6.21 -1.33 -18.48
N PHE A 99 -5.94 -2.32 -17.63
CA PHE A 99 -5.44 -2.12 -16.27
C PHE A 99 -3.95 -2.40 -16.18
N ILE A 100 -3.24 -1.52 -15.49
CA ILE A 100 -1.88 -1.73 -15.04
C ILE A 100 -2.01 -2.15 -13.57
N SER A 101 -1.54 -3.34 -13.24
CA SER A 101 -1.78 -3.95 -11.92
C SER A 101 -0.50 -4.40 -11.27
N LEU A 102 -0.53 -4.61 -9.95
CA LEU A 102 0.49 -5.38 -9.29
C LEU A 102 0.37 -6.87 -9.68
N GLU A 103 1.43 -7.63 -9.46
CA GLU A 103 1.47 -9.06 -9.74
C GLU A 103 0.36 -9.81 -8.98
N ALA A 104 -0.13 -10.88 -9.59
CA ALA A 104 -1.05 -11.80 -8.91
C ALA A 104 -0.42 -12.34 -7.62
N GLY A 105 -1.19 -12.37 -6.52
CA GLY A 105 -0.71 -12.74 -5.20
C GLY A 105 -0.29 -11.56 -4.32
N ALA A 106 -0.04 -10.38 -4.87
CA ALA A 106 0.10 -9.17 -4.08
C ALA A 106 -1.24 -8.84 -3.38
N SER A 107 -1.19 -8.42 -2.11
CA SER A 107 -2.40 -8.17 -1.34
C SER A 107 -3.30 -7.11 -1.97
N LEU A 108 -2.73 -6.02 -2.48
CA LEU A 108 -3.50 -4.98 -3.19
C LEU A 108 -4.18 -5.55 -4.45
N ARG A 109 -3.50 -6.41 -5.21
CA ARG A 109 -4.09 -7.06 -6.40
C ARG A 109 -5.30 -7.91 -6.03
N THR A 110 -5.21 -8.70 -4.99
CA THR A 110 -6.32 -9.52 -4.49
C THR A 110 -7.52 -8.65 -4.08
N ILE A 111 -7.27 -7.55 -3.39
CA ILE A 111 -8.30 -6.59 -2.97
C ILE A 111 -8.97 -5.93 -4.18
N THR A 112 -8.20 -5.45 -5.13
CA THR A 112 -8.74 -4.74 -6.30
C THR A 112 -9.46 -5.65 -7.27
N ASP A 113 -9.01 -6.87 -7.44
CA ASP A 113 -9.72 -7.90 -8.21
C ASP A 113 -11.09 -8.24 -7.57
N PHE A 114 -11.16 -8.27 -6.25
CA PHE A 114 -12.42 -8.43 -5.53
C PHE A 114 -13.39 -7.28 -5.83
N TYR A 115 -12.94 -6.02 -5.81
CA TYR A 115 -13.80 -4.87 -6.12
C TYR A 115 -14.25 -4.85 -7.59
N CYS A 116 -13.42 -5.29 -8.52
CA CYS A 116 -13.83 -5.45 -9.92
C CYS A 116 -14.95 -6.49 -10.06
N ARG A 117 -14.86 -7.62 -9.35
CA ARG A 117 -15.93 -8.62 -9.33
C ARG A 117 -17.22 -8.07 -8.73
N MET A 118 -17.14 -7.26 -7.67
CA MET A 118 -18.31 -6.57 -7.10
C MET A 118 -18.95 -5.61 -8.12
N ALA A 119 -18.16 -4.99 -8.96
CA ALA A 119 -18.63 -4.12 -10.05
C ALA A 119 -19.12 -4.90 -11.27
N GLY A 120 -19.00 -6.23 -11.29
CA GLY A 120 -19.53 -7.10 -12.32
C GLY A 120 -18.56 -7.44 -13.46
N PHE A 121 -17.26 -7.25 -13.29
CA PHE A 121 -16.28 -7.57 -14.34
C PHE A 121 -14.96 -8.12 -13.79
N VAL A 122 -14.19 -8.72 -14.69
CA VAL A 122 -12.79 -9.10 -14.45
C VAL A 122 -11.91 -8.09 -15.17
N PRO A 123 -10.92 -7.47 -14.49
CA PRO A 123 -10.11 -6.45 -15.13
C PRO A 123 -9.26 -7.02 -16.27
N HIS A 124 -9.21 -6.29 -17.39
CA HIS A 124 -8.31 -6.61 -18.50
C HIS A 124 -6.91 -6.08 -18.15
N VAL A 125 -6.06 -6.93 -17.61
CA VAL A 125 -4.70 -6.57 -17.21
C VAL A 125 -3.78 -6.58 -18.43
N VAL A 126 -3.30 -5.41 -18.82
CA VAL A 126 -2.38 -5.23 -19.95
C VAL A 126 -0.92 -5.22 -19.55
N LEU A 127 -0.64 -4.98 -18.25
CA LEU A 127 0.72 -4.97 -17.69
C LEU A 127 0.67 -5.27 -16.21
N GLU A 128 1.61 -6.09 -15.75
CA GLU A 128 1.85 -6.35 -14.34
C GLU A 128 3.21 -5.80 -13.92
N SER A 129 3.28 -5.19 -12.73
CA SER A 129 4.51 -4.66 -12.14
C SER A 129 4.51 -4.89 -10.64
N ASP A 130 5.68 -4.98 -10.05
CA ASP A 130 5.89 -5.03 -8.60
C ASP A 130 6.20 -3.65 -7.98
N SER A 131 6.26 -2.60 -8.80
CA SER A 131 6.69 -1.26 -8.39
C SER A 131 5.61 -0.22 -8.66
N PRO A 132 5.12 0.50 -7.61
CA PRO A 132 4.20 1.63 -7.78
C PRO A 132 4.75 2.74 -8.68
N THR A 133 6.04 3.01 -8.60
CA THR A 133 6.71 4.01 -9.46
C THR A 133 6.66 3.62 -10.93
N THR A 134 6.90 2.35 -11.23
CA THR A 134 6.79 1.82 -12.60
C THR A 134 5.34 1.89 -13.10
N VAL A 135 4.37 1.53 -12.26
CA VAL A 135 2.93 1.68 -12.58
C VAL A 135 2.62 3.12 -12.99
N ARG A 136 3.07 4.10 -12.20
CA ARG A 136 2.89 5.52 -12.49
C ARG A 136 3.41 5.92 -13.88
N GLU A 137 4.62 5.49 -14.23
CA GLU A 137 5.23 5.84 -15.52
C GLU A 137 4.44 5.25 -16.69
N PHE A 138 3.89 4.05 -16.56
CA PHE A 138 3.05 3.46 -17.61
C PHE A 138 1.68 4.13 -17.72
N ILE A 139 1.09 4.58 -16.61
CA ILE A 139 -0.13 5.40 -16.65
C ILE A 139 0.15 6.72 -17.37
N ARG A 140 1.24 7.38 -17.00
CA ARG A 140 1.69 8.64 -17.61
C ARG A 140 1.91 8.49 -19.10
N ALA A 141 2.45 7.37 -19.56
CA ALA A 141 2.66 7.05 -20.96
C ALA A 141 1.35 6.72 -21.73
N GLY A 142 0.22 6.60 -21.03
CA GLY A 142 -1.08 6.36 -21.63
C GLY A 142 -1.41 4.88 -21.88
N LEU A 143 -0.69 3.94 -21.23
CA LEU A 143 -0.93 2.50 -21.44
C LEU A 143 -2.26 2.01 -20.87
N GLY A 144 -2.74 2.62 -19.79
CA GLY A 144 -3.96 2.21 -19.12
C GLY A 144 -4.20 2.95 -17.82
N VAL A 145 -5.08 2.39 -17.00
CA VAL A 145 -5.46 2.88 -15.68
C VAL A 145 -4.99 1.91 -14.59
N SER A 146 -4.92 2.38 -13.35
CA SER A 146 -4.57 1.54 -12.22
C SER A 146 -5.36 1.93 -10.98
N PHE A 147 -5.54 1.00 -10.07
CA PHE A 147 -5.94 1.35 -8.70
C PHE A 147 -4.77 2.00 -7.97
N ALA A 148 -5.08 3.02 -7.17
CA ALA A 148 -4.10 3.72 -6.36
C ALA A 148 -4.68 4.04 -4.97
N PRO A 149 -4.19 3.39 -3.89
CA PRO A 149 -4.55 3.77 -2.54
C PRO A 149 -4.24 5.26 -2.29
N ARG A 150 -5.22 5.98 -1.79
CA ARG A 150 -5.21 7.44 -1.70
C ARG A 150 -4.04 8.01 -0.90
N ILE A 151 -3.70 7.36 0.21
CA ILE A 151 -2.70 7.85 1.15
C ILE A 151 -1.33 7.26 0.83
N THR A 152 -1.21 5.94 0.85
CA THR A 152 0.08 5.27 0.70
C THR A 152 0.64 5.31 -0.72
N TRP A 153 -0.21 5.54 -1.71
CA TRP A 153 0.18 5.74 -3.12
C TRP A 153 -0.02 7.19 -3.59
N HIS A 154 -0.08 8.13 -2.67
CA HIS A 154 -0.28 9.54 -3.01
C HIS A 154 0.72 10.05 -4.07
N GLY A 155 1.97 9.61 -3.99
CA GLY A 155 3.02 9.97 -4.96
C GLY A 155 2.82 9.45 -6.38
N VAL A 156 1.83 8.58 -6.63
CA VAL A 156 1.46 8.16 -7.99
C VAL A 156 0.72 9.27 -8.74
N GLY A 157 -0.03 10.11 -8.03
CA GLY A 157 -0.73 11.25 -8.62
C GLY A 157 0.18 12.44 -8.93
N GLY A 158 -0.31 13.35 -9.75
CA GLY A 158 0.42 14.53 -10.24
C GLY A 158 1.24 14.22 -11.49
N ASP A 159 1.83 15.24 -12.09
CA ASP A 159 2.68 15.12 -13.29
C ASP A 159 2.01 14.29 -14.41
N HIS A 160 0.83 14.76 -14.86
CA HIS A 160 -0.01 14.12 -15.88
C HIS A 160 -0.73 12.83 -15.48
N VAL A 161 -0.73 12.48 -14.20
CA VAL A 161 -1.53 11.39 -13.65
C VAL A 161 -2.59 11.95 -12.69
N ALA A 162 -3.86 11.70 -13.00
CA ALA A 162 -4.98 12.07 -12.15
C ALA A 162 -5.36 10.90 -11.23
N LEU A 163 -5.63 11.23 -9.95
CA LEU A 163 -6.24 10.31 -8.99
C LEU A 163 -7.72 10.70 -8.85
N VAL A 164 -8.62 9.77 -9.16
CA VAL A 164 -10.06 10.00 -9.17
C VAL A 164 -10.75 9.07 -8.16
N PRO A 165 -11.58 9.60 -7.26
CA PRO A 165 -12.34 8.78 -6.33
C PRO A 165 -13.28 7.80 -7.03
N ILE A 166 -13.45 6.61 -6.45
CA ILE A 166 -14.42 5.61 -6.90
C ILE A 166 -15.66 5.70 -6.00
N ALA A 167 -16.80 6.09 -6.59
CA ALA A 167 -18.04 6.22 -5.85
C ALA A 167 -18.73 4.86 -5.60
N SER A 168 -18.64 3.95 -6.58
CA SER A 168 -19.27 2.63 -6.50
C SER A 168 -18.40 1.58 -7.22
N PRO A 169 -18.10 0.45 -6.55
CA PRO A 169 -18.26 0.19 -5.12
C PRO A 169 -17.36 1.08 -4.27
N ASN A 170 -17.63 1.17 -2.97
CA ASN A 170 -16.76 1.89 -2.04
C ASN A 170 -15.48 1.08 -1.79
N CYS A 171 -14.41 1.41 -2.51
CA CYS A 171 -13.16 0.69 -2.49
C CYS A 171 -12.26 1.19 -1.35
N GLN A 172 -11.94 0.32 -0.42
CA GLN A 172 -11.14 0.62 0.77
C GLN A 172 -10.21 -0.54 1.10
N ARG A 173 -9.13 -0.22 1.83
CA ARG A 173 -8.28 -1.22 2.46
C ARG A 173 -7.79 -0.76 3.82
N TYR A 174 -7.30 -1.71 4.61
CA TYR A 174 -6.62 -1.46 5.87
C TYR A 174 -5.16 -1.84 5.75
N ILE A 175 -4.29 -1.02 6.32
CA ILE A 175 -2.88 -1.33 6.52
C ILE A 175 -2.69 -1.79 7.95
N SER A 176 -2.03 -2.92 8.13
CA SER A 176 -1.78 -3.54 9.44
C SER A 176 -0.31 -3.82 9.65
N LEU A 177 0.11 -3.70 10.90
CA LEU A 177 1.40 -4.12 11.40
C LEU A 177 1.24 -5.47 12.09
N SER A 178 2.11 -6.42 11.81
CA SER A 178 2.13 -7.71 12.45
C SER A 178 3.54 -8.17 12.82
N TRP A 179 3.60 -9.08 13.77
CA TRP A 179 4.82 -9.75 14.23
C TRP A 179 4.50 -11.21 14.55
N LYS A 180 5.52 -12.04 14.73
CA LYS A 180 5.31 -13.46 14.93
C LYS A 180 4.69 -13.75 16.29
N LYS A 181 3.60 -14.50 16.30
CA LYS A 181 2.89 -14.92 17.52
C LYS A 181 3.81 -15.69 18.46
N GLY A 182 3.81 -15.29 19.74
CA GLY A 182 4.56 -15.99 20.79
C GLY A 182 6.07 -15.73 20.80
N GLU A 183 6.60 -14.97 19.87
CA GLU A 183 7.99 -14.53 19.90
C GLU A 183 8.17 -13.18 20.60
N LYS A 184 9.20 -13.10 21.43
CA LYS A 184 9.62 -11.83 22.02
C LYS A 184 10.45 -11.07 21.00
N LEU A 185 10.03 -9.83 20.70
CA LEU A 185 10.79 -8.93 19.85
C LEU A 185 12.08 -8.49 20.55
N SER A 186 13.13 -8.24 19.75
CA SER A 186 14.34 -7.58 20.24
C SER A 186 14.02 -6.15 20.70
N PRO A 187 14.82 -5.54 21.61
CA PRO A 187 14.58 -4.17 22.02
C PRO A 187 14.43 -3.16 20.88
N PRO A 188 15.28 -3.14 19.82
CA PRO A 188 15.09 -2.22 18.71
C PRO A 188 13.81 -2.51 17.90
N ALA A 189 13.42 -3.77 17.73
CA ALA A 189 12.16 -4.11 17.05
C ALA A 189 10.95 -3.68 17.88
N GLU A 190 11.00 -3.80 19.20
CA GLU A 190 9.93 -3.32 20.09
C GLU A 190 9.80 -1.79 20.04
N LEU A 191 10.92 -1.06 20.03
CA LEU A 191 10.93 0.40 19.87
C LEU A 191 10.26 0.81 18.55
N LEU A 192 10.64 0.16 17.46
CA LEU A 192 10.07 0.47 16.14
C LEU A 192 8.58 0.10 16.08
N LYS A 193 8.19 -1.05 16.61
CA LYS A 193 6.78 -1.44 16.70
C LYS A 193 5.93 -0.37 17.37
N ASN A 194 6.36 0.11 18.51
CA ASN A 194 5.64 1.13 19.27
C ASN A 194 5.60 2.47 18.52
N TYR A 195 6.71 2.86 17.92
CA TYR A 195 6.79 4.06 17.09
C TYR A 195 5.83 4.00 15.89
N ILE A 196 5.76 2.88 15.20
CA ILE A 196 4.82 2.66 14.09
C ILE A 196 3.37 2.78 14.59
N LYS A 197 3.04 2.10 15.68
CA LYS A 197 1.69 2.14 16.26
C LYS A 197 1.24 3.56 16.62
N GLU A 198 2.14 4.36 17.17
CA GLU A 198 1.84 5.71 17.65
C GLU A 198 1.83 6.76 16.55
N ASN A 199 2.63 6.61 15.51
CA ASN A 199 2.93 7.70 14.56
C ASN A 199 2.53 7.43 13.10
N PHE A 200 2.34 6.18 12.70
CA PHE A 200 2.20 5.85 11.28
C PHE A 200 0.98 6.52 10.64
N ALA A 201 -0.19 6.45 11.26
CA ALA A 201 -1.42 7.00 10.67
C ALA A 201 -1.33 8.52 10.46
N ASP A 202 -0.86 9.26 11.45
CA ASP A 202 -0.72 10.72 11.35
C ASP A 202 0.35 11.11 10.33
N PHE A 203 1.48 10.40 10.33
CA PHE A 203 2.53 10.61 9.35
C PHE A 203 2.03 10.36 7.93
N ALA A 204 1.33 9.26 7.69
CA ALA A 204 0.81 8.91 6.38
C ALA A 204 -0.19 9.94 5.86
N ARG A 205 -1.07 10.45 6.73
CA ARG A 205 -2.04 11.49 6.38
C ARG A 205 -1.34 12.81 6.06
N GLU A 206 -0.37 13.24 6.87
CA GLU A 206 0.45 14.43 6.61
C GLU A 206 1.20 14.31 5.28
N TYR A 207 1.82 13.15 5.03
CA TYR A 207 2.52 12.85 3.79
C TYR A 207 1.61 12.97 2.55
N ALA A 208 0.34 12.60 2.67
CA ALA A 208 -0.67 12.72 1.62
C ALA A 208 -1.38 14.09 1.59
N GLY A 209 -0.96 15.05 2.41
CA GLY A 209 -1.58 16.38 2.48
C GLY A 209 -2.96 16.40 3.12
N LEU A 210 -3.30 15.38 3.90
CA LEU A 210 -4.57 15.26 4.61
C LEU A 210 -4.46 15.73 6.06
N PRO A 211 -5.54 16.30 6.65
CA PRO A 211 -5.52 16.69 8.05
C PRO A 211 -5.39 15.46 8.97
N PRO A 212 -4.81 15.63 10.18
CA PRO A 212 -4.78 14.56 11.16
C PRO A 212 -6.19 14.09 11.51
N LYS A 213 -6.34 12.80 11.87
CA LYS A 213 -7.61 12.28 12.36
C LYS A 213 -7.95 12.98 13.66
N ARG A 214 -9.12 13.61 13.72
CA ARG A 214 -9.70 14.11 14.98
C ARG A 214 -10.19 12.97 15.85
#